data_42cdf6b46b2ea43a1dff1308bf5a2337
#
_entry.id   42cdf6b46b2ea43a1dff1308bf5a2337
#
_cell.length_a   1.000
_cell.length_b   1.000
_cell.length_c   1.000
_cell.angle_alpha   90.00
_cell.angle_beta   90.00
_cell.angle_gamma   90.00
#
_symmetry.space_group_name_H-M   'P 1'
#
loop_
_entity.id
_entity.type
_entity.pdbx_description
1 polymer ?
#
loop_
_entity_poly.entity_id
_entity_poly.type
_entity_poly.pdbx_seq_one_letter_code
_entity_poly.pdbx_strand_id
1 'polypeptide(L)'
;ALDRADKKVTTYLASETDKWCNAVTRYNYPKTVFIGDITKVNPNSIKDIDLMIGGSPCQDLSFSGKGKGLVEGKRSNLFFTWLDHLKTIKPKYFLLENVKMKKEYENMITMALGVAPMMIPSSLVSGQKRDRLYWFNWHCDLPKDKKIFLQDIVEDGAVDRDKSFCIDANYWKGGNLKSYFVKNRRQLVFDDHRCIQVGIADIKGYDVIKRVYAREGKAPTLTTMQGGHREPKVVCGQMVGRKINPKTGKRDDYNPNIKTEQRIELKGDGKTGALTTVQKDNLVVTDKYWRALTPR
;
A
#
# COMPACT_ATOMS: atom_id res chain seq x y z
N ALA A 1 7.07 -4.94 19.95
CA ALA A 1 7.78 -3.69 19.65
C ALA A 1 8.75 -3.35 20.79
N LEU A 2 8.27 -3.24 22.04
CA LEU A 2 9.11 -2.89 23.20
C LEU A 2 10.26 -3.88 23.42
N ASP A 3 10.01 -5.19 23.29
CA ASP A 3 11.05 -6.22 23.36
C ASP A 3 12.15 -6.03 22.32
N ARG A 4 11.77 -5.68 21.07
CA ARG A 4 12.73 -5.38 19.98
C ARG A 4 13.51 -4.08 20.21
N ALA A 5 12.97 -3.20 21.06
CA ALA A 5 13.62 -1.96 21.47
C ALA A 5 14.39 -2.12 22.79
N ASP A 6 14.56 -3.37 23.25
CA ASP A 6 15.22 -3.72 24.52
C ASP A 6 14.64 -2.95 25.72
N LYS A 7 13.32 -2.81 25.75
CA LYS A 7 12.59 -2.19 26.85
C LYS A 7 11.92 -3.24 27.71
N LYS A 8 12.36 -3.33 28.96
CA LYS A 8 11.76 -4.23 29.94
C LYS A 8 10.35 -3.76 30.28
N VAL A 9 9.36 -4.63 30.10
CA VAL A 9 7.97 -4.41 30.51
C VAL A 9 7.70 -5.24 31.71
N THR A 10 7.34 -4.60 32.83
CA THR A 10 7.01 -5.28 34.09
C THR A 10 5.56 -5.71 34.11
N THR A 11 4.65 -4.85 33.68
CA THR A 11 3.23 -5.10 33.61
C THR A 11 2.69 -4.66 32.26
N TYR A 12 1.94 -5.53 31.61
CA TYR A 12 1.28 -5.22 30.33
C TYR A 12 -0.23 -5.43 30.45
N LEU A 13 -0.99 -4.34 30.42
CA LEU A 13 -2.45 -4.36 30.43
C LEU A 13 -2.96 -4.29 28.98
N ALA A 14 -3.92 -5.12 28.60
CA ALA A 14 -4.54 -5.10 27.29
C ALA A 14 -6.06 -4.97 27.39
N SER A 15 -6.61 -3.94 26.77
CA SER A 15 -8.05 -3.80 26.55
C SER A 15 -8.37 -4.22 25.12
N GLU A 16 -9.02 -5.38 24.97
CA GLU A 16 -9.39 -5.98 23.70
C GLU A 16 -10.64 -6.86 23.88
N THR A 17 -11.55 -6.79 22.91
CA THR A 17 -12.80 -7.57 22.93
C THR A 17 -12.80 -8.71 21.92
N ASP A 18 -11.94 -8.66 20.90
CA ASP A 18 -11.85 -9.72 19.90
C ASP A 18 -11.18 -10.97 20.49
N LYS A 19 -11.91 -12.08 20.50
CA LYS A 19 -11.46 -13.35 21.06
C LYS A 19 -10.21 -13.92 20.38
N TRP A 20 -10.05 -13.67 19.07
CA TRP A 20 -8.91 -14.16 18.30
C TRP A 20 -7.66 -13.33 18.59
N CYS A 21 -7.80 -12.00 18.66
CA CYS A 21 -6.72 -11.11 19.08
C CYS A 21 -6.25 -11.49 20.49
N ASN A 22 -7.18 -11.73 21.41
CA ASN A 22 -6.87 -12.18 22.77
C ASN A 22 -6.16 -13.53 22.79
N ALA A 23 -6.57 -14.50 21.95
CA ALA A 23 -5.92 -15.81 21.86
C ALA A 23 -4.47 -15.69 21.36
N VAL A 24 -4.23 -14.91 20.30
CA VAL A 24 -2.89 -14.66 19.77
C VAL A 24 -2.01 -13.94 20.81
N THR A 25 -2.58 -12.97 21.52
CA THR A 25 -1.84 -12.24 22.55
C THR A 25 -1.46 -13.17 23.72
N ARG A 26 -2.37 -14.03 24.18
CA ARG A 26 -2.07 -15.01 25.25
C ARG A 26 -0.99 -16.00 24.84
N TYR A 27 -1.01 -16.45 23.61
CA TYR A 27 0.00 -17.38 23.10
C TYR A 27 1.40 -16.75 23.09
N ASN A 28 1.52 -15.51 22.58
CA ASN A 28 2.82 -14.86 22.44
C ASN A 28 3.29 -14.16 23.73
N TYR A 29 2.35 -13.68 24.56
CA TYR A 29 2.60 -12.89 25.78
C TYR A 29 1.72 -13.38 26.93
N PRO A 30 2.00 -14.56 27.50
CA PRO A 30 1.14 -15.19 28.48
C PRO A 30 0.97 -14.41 29.81
N LYS A 31 1.89 -13.46 30.09
CA LYS A 31 1.83 -12.56 31.24
C LYS A 31 0.94 -11.34 31.06
N THR A 32 0.28 -11.19 29.89
CA THR A 32 -0.63 -10.07 29.64
C THR A 32 -1.84 -10.12 30.53
N VAL A 33 -2.14 -9.02 31.21
CA VAL A 33 -3.35 -8.84 32.00
C VAL A 33 -4.44 -8.23 31.10
N PHE A 34 -5.48 -9.00 30.82
CA PHE A 34 -6.62 -8.55 30.03
C PHE A 34 -7.62 -7.82 30.90
N ILE A 35 -7.92 -6.56 30.56
CA ILE A 35 -8.88 -5.72 31.27
C ILE A 35 -10.24 -5.59 30.58
N GLY A 36 -10.41 -6.28 29.41
CA GLY A 36 -11.67 -6.36 28.67
C GLY A 36 -11.98 -5.15 27.82
N ASP A 37 -13.26 -4.78 27.80
CA ASP A 37 -13.79 -3.68 27.00
C ASP A 37 -13.46 -2.33 27.64
N ILE A 38 -12.74 -1.47 26.95
CA ILE A 38 -12.33 -0.14 27.43
C ILE A 38 -13.51 0.71 27.91
N THR A 39 -14.70 0.52 27.32
CA THR A 39 -15.91 1.28 27.70
C THR A 39 -16.45 0.89 29.07
N LYS A 40 -16.01 -0.25 29.60
CA LYS A 40 -16.43 -0.80 30.92
C LYS A 40 -15.34 -0.69 31.97
N VAL A 41 -14.15 -0.31 31.59
CA VAL A 41 -13.01 -0.16 32.50
C VAL A 41 -13.11 1.19 33.22
N ASN A 42 -12.99 1.18 34.53
CA ASN A 42 -12.86 2.42 35.31
C ASN A 42 -11.40 2.92 35.22
N PRO A 43 -11.11 4.04 34.59
CA PRO A 43 -9.74 4.53 34.48
C PRO A 43 -9.09 4.87 35.81
N ASN A 44 -9.88 5.20 36.83
CA ASN A 44 -9.35 5.49 38.16
C ASN A 44 -8.79 4.24 38.92
N SER A 45 -9.16 3.04 38.46
CA SER A 45 -8.60 1.79 39.01
C SER A 45 -7.24 1.42 38.42
N ILE A 46 -6.81 2.09 37.33
CA ILE A 46 -5.54 1.84 36.69
C ILE A 46 -4.51 2.82 37.23
N LYS A 47 -3.41 2.31 37.77
CA LYS A 47 -2.34 3.11 38.39
C LYS A 47 -0.98 2.76 37.76
N ASP A 48 -0.04 3.67 37.90
CA ASP A 48 1.38 3.46 37.62
C ASP A 48 1.65 3.00 36.18
N ILE A 49 0.99 3.67 35.20
CA ILE A 49 1.19 3.42 33.78
C ILE A 49 2.22 4.39 33.22
N ASP A 50 3.34 3.88 32.74
CA ASP A 50 4.35 4.69 32.06
C ASP A 50 3.98 5.03 30.63
N LEU A 51 3.37 4.08 29.89
CA LEU A 51 3.06 4.23 28.47
C LEU A 51 1.66 3.73 28.16
N MET A 52 0.84 4.56 27.55
CA MET A 52 -0.48 4.21 27.04
C MET A 52 -0.49 4.24 25.51
N ILE A 53 -0.77 3.10 24.87
CA ILE A 53 -0.87 2.97 23.43
C ILE A 53 -2.32 2.74 23.04
N GLY A 54 -2.78 3.41 21.97
CA GLY A 54 -4.12 3.23 21.41
C GLY A 54 -4.12 3.20 19.90
N GLY A 55 -5.16 2.54 19.37
CA GLY A 55 -5.48 2.52 17.94
C GLY A 55 -7.00 2.41 17.81
N SER A 56 -7.69 3.54 17.76
CA SER A 56 -9.15 3.53 17.63
C SER A 56 -9.58 3.01 16.24
N PRO A 57 -10.72 2.30 16.15
CA PRO A 57 -11.21 1.81 14.86
C PRO A 57 -11.35 2.91 13.82
N CYS A 58 -10.78 2.68 12.63
CA CYS A 58 -10.72 3.66 11.55
C CYS A 58 -11.92 3.59 10.59
N GLN A 59 -12.89 2.69 10.82
CA GLN A 59 -13.94 2.40 9.84
C GLN A 59 -14.85 3.59 9.52
N ASP A 60 -15.00 4.52 10.43
CA ASP A 60 -15.79 5.73 10.25
C ASP A 60 -14.93 6.95 9.81
N LEU A 61 -13.60 6.85 9.91
CA LEU A 61 -12.64 7.93 9.65
C LEU A 61 -11.88 7.78 8.32
N SER A 62 -11.72 6.54 7.82
CA SER A 62 -10.91 6.29 6.63
C SER A 62 -11.62 6.74 5.35
N PHE A 63 -10.84 7.14 4.33
CA PHE A 63 -11.34 7.41 2.98
C PHE A 63 -12.06 6.21 2.33
N SER A 64 -11.76 4.99 2.77
CA SER A 64 -12.40 3.75 2.30
C SER A 64 -13.58 3.31 3.15
N GLY A 65 -13.87 4.00 4.25
CA GLY A 65 -14.96 3.72 5.17
C GLY A 65 -16.26 4.43 4.81
N LYS A 66 -17.26 4.31 5.69
CA LYS A 66 -18.58 4.94 5.48
C LYS A 66 -18.59 6.46 5.68
N GLY A 67 -17.44 7.06 6.07
CA GLY A 67 -17.28 8.51 6.19
C GLY A 67 -18.16 9.19 7.25
N LYS A 68 -18.64 8.47 8.26
CA LYS A 68 -19.54 8.99 9.29
C LYS A 68 -18.88 9.93 10.30
N GLY A 69 -17.54 10.02 10.27
CA GLY A 69 -16.79 10.92 11.12
C GLY A 69 -16.63 10.48 12.58
N LEU A 70 -15.99 11.34 13.38
CA LEU A 70 -15.71 11.09 14.79
C LEU A 70 -16.95 11.19 15.68
N VAL A 71 -17.93 12.00 15.32
CA VAL A 71 -19.08 12.33 16.18
C VAL A 71 -20.26 11.38 15.96
N GLU A 72 -20.55 11.00 14.71
CA GLU A 72 -21.70 10.15 14.36
C GLU A 72 -21.38 8.66 14.29
N GLY A 73 -20.09 8.29 14.22
CA GLY A 73 -19.66 6.92 14.12
C GLY A 73 -19.65 6.21 15.48
N LYS A 74 -20.49 5.19 15.66
CA LYS A 74 -20.53 4.39 16.91
C LYS A 74 -19.16 3.82 17.31
N ARG A 75 -18.27 3.54 16.37
CA ARG A 75 -16.93 2.96 16.59
C ARG A 75 -15.85 4.01 16.79
N SER A 76 -15.97 5.18 16.16
CA SER A 76 -15.06 6.30 16.39
C SER A 76 -15.22 6.92 17.77
N ASN A 77 -16.35 6.68 18.45
CA ASN A 77 -16.56 7.05 19.84
C ASN A 77 -15.53 6.42 20.80
N LEU A 78 -14.89 5.31 20.41
CA LEU A 78 -13.82 4.69 21.19
C LEU A 78 -12.58 5.58 21.30
N PHE A 79 -12.36 6.51 20.36
CA PHE A 79 -11.32 7.53 20.51
C PHE A 79 -11.56 8.40 21.75
N PHE A 80 -12.80 8.88 21.96
CA PHE A 80 -13.12 9.73 23.10
C PHE A 80 -13.03 8.95 24.43
N THR A 81 -13.44 7.69 24.43
CA THR A 81 -13.25 6.81 25.59
C THR A 81 -11.76 6.64 25.91
N TRP A 82 -10.93 6.38 24.91
CA TRP A 82 -9.49 6.28 25.08
C TRP A 82 -8.88 7.61 25.56
N LEU A 83 -9.35 8.73 25.04
CA LEU A 83 -8.92 10.08 25.44
C LEU A 83 -9.28 10.37 26.90
N ASP A 84 -10.47 9.96 27.36
CA ASP A 84 -10.87 10.10 28.76
C ASP A 84 -9.96 9.26 29.70
N HIS A 85 -9.66 8.02 29.30
CA HIS A 85 -8.67 7.20 30.00
C HIS A 85 -7.30 7.89 30.03
N LEU A 86 -6.83 8.45 28.93
CA LEU A 86 -5.56 9.17 28.86
C LEU A 86 -5.51 10.35 29.82
N LYS A 87 -6.59 11.14 29.87
CA LYS A 87 -6.71 12.31 30.75
C LYS A 87 -6.81 11.94 32.21
N THR A 88 -7.39 10.78 32.53
CA THR A 88 -7.57 10.31 33.90
C THR A 88 -6.33 9.60 34.44
N ILE A 89 -5.75 8.69 33.63
CA ILE A 89 -4.58 7.89 34.03
C ILE A 89 -3.31 8.76 34.05
N LYS A 90 -3.20 9.71 33.11
CA LYS A 90 -2.06 10.62 32.94
C LYS A 90 -0.71 9.89 32.84
N PRO A 91 -0.56 8.94 31.93
CA PRO A 91 0.70 8.23 31.77
C PRO A 91 1.81 9.19 31.36
N LYS A 92 3.06 8.84 31.67
CA LYS A 92 4.22 9.65 31.26
C LYS A 92 4.34 9.79 29.75
N TYR A 93 4.01 8.71 29.03
CA TYR A 93 4.06 8.65 27.58
C TYR A 93 2.75 8.12 27.01
N PHE A 94 2.38 8.64 25.84
CA PHE A 94 1.27 8.07 25.07
C PHE A 94 1.60 7.99 23.59
N LEU A 95 0.96 7.05 22.91
CA LEU A 95 0.98 6.90 21.46
C LEU A 95 -0.42 6.52 20.96
N LEU A 96 -0.95 7.28 20.06
CA LEU A 96 -2.14 6.94 19.30
C LEU A 96 -1.77 6.70 17.83
N GLU A 97 -2.18 5.54 17.29
CA GLU A 97 -2.02 5.21 15.85
C GLU A 97 -3.37 5.32 15.14
N ASN A 98 -3.37 5.84 13.92
CA ASN A 98 -4.55 5.75 13.07
C ASN A 98 -4.18 5.81 11.58
N VAL A 99 -5.17 5.52 10.72
CA VAL A 99 -5.03 5.64 9.27
C VAL A 99 -4.97 7.10 8.84
N LYS A 100 -4.46 7.35 7.63
CA LYS A 100 -4.63 8.64 6.97
C LYS A 100 -6.12 8.91 6.77
N MET A 101 -6.57 10.08 7.20
CA MET A 101 -7.96 10.50 7.23
C MET A 101 -8.14 11.90 6.65
N LYS A 102 -9.39 12.39 6.60
CA LYS A 102 -9.68 13.77 6.24
C LYS A 102 -9.04 14.74 7.24
N LYS A 103 -8.57 15.88 6.74
CA LYS A 103 -7.85 16.86 7.57
C LYS A 103 -8.67 17.38 8.76
N GLU A 104 -9.98 17.49 8.62
CA GLU A 104 -10.88 17.87 9.70
C GLU A 104 -10.80 16.93 10.91
N TYR A 105 -10.80 15.60 10.68
CA TYR A 105 -10.70 14.61 11.76
C TYR A 105 -9.29 14.55 12.36
N GLU A 106 -8.26 14.67 11.51
CA GLU A 106 -6.88 14.78 11.96
C GLU A 106 -6.70 15.98 12.88
N ASN A 107 -7.28 17.15 12.52
CA ASN A 107 -7.24 18.36 13.33
C ASN A 107 -7.99 18.19 14.67
N MET A 108 -9.16 17.52 14.66
CA MET A 108 -9.90 17.26 15.91
C MET A 108 -9.09 16.42 16.89
N ILE A 109 -8.45 15.33 16.40
CA ILE A 109 -7.57 14.48 17.22
C ILE A 109 -6.36 15.30 17.73
N THR A 110 -5.73 16.08 16.84
CA THR A 110 -4.58 16.93 17.15
C THR A 110 -4.92 17.96 18.25
N MET A 111 -6.06 18.62 18.13
CA MET A 111 -6.53 19.56 19.16
C MET A 111 -6.83 18.87 20.49
N ALA A 112 -7.44 17.67 20.46
CA ALA A 112 -7.78 16.92 21.67
C ALA A 112 -6.55 16.42 22.42
N LEU A 113 -5.47 16.07 21.70
CA LEU A 113 -4.21 15.54 22.25
C LEU A 113 -3.16 16.61 22.51
N GLY A 114 -3.29 17.79 21.90
CA GLY A 114 -2.33 18.89 22.04
C GLY A 114 -1.00 18.65 21.30
N VAL A 115 -0.90 17.63 20.45
CA VAL A 115 0.30 17.30 19.67
C VAL A 115 -0.05 17.02 18.22
N ALA A 116 0.82 17.44 17.30
CA ALA A 116 0.65 17.16 15.87
C ALA A 116 1.03 15.69 15.55
N PRO A 117 0.37 15.07 14.57
CA PRO A 117 0.73 13.72 14.17
C PRO A 117 1.99 13.71 13.29
N MET A 118 2.76 12.65 13.42
CA MET A 118 3.80 12.28 12.45
C MET A 118 3.26 11.20 11.53
N MET A 119 3.32 11.43 10.22
CA MET A 119 3.02 10.38 9.24
C MET A 119 4.26 9.52 9.02
N ILE A 120 4.16 8.23 9.34
CA ILE A 120 5.26 7.27 9.15
C ILE A 120 4.85 6.25 8.09
N PRO A 121 5.46 6.30 6.89
CA PRO A 121 5.28 5.26 5.88
C PRO A 121 6.03 3.99 6.29
N SER A 122 5.34 2.86 6.37
CA SER A 122 6.01 1.57 6.67
C SER A 122 7.04 1.17 5.61
N SER A 123 6.93 1.72 4.39
CA SER A 123 7.88 1.48 3.30
C SER A 123 9.32 1.89 3.63
N LEU A 124 9.52 2.76 4.61
CA LEU A 124 10.87 3.13 5.08
C LEU A 124 11.56 1.96 5.81
N VAL A 125 10.81 1.05 6.42
CA VAL A 125 11.35 0.00 7.30
C VAL A 125 10.86 -1.40 6.97
N SER A 126 10.10 -1.55 5.88
CA SER A 126 9.56 -2.85 5.44
C SER A 126 9.33 -2.90 3.94
N GLY A 127 9.11 -4.09 3.39
CA GLY A 127 8.70 -4.32 2.00
C GLY A 127 7.24 -3.99 1.71
N GLN A 128 6.51 -3.31 2.61
CA GLN A 128 5.09 -3.00 2.47
C GLN A 128 4.84 -1.49 2.45
N LYS A 129 3.88 -1.05 1.63
CA LYS A 129 3.39 0.33 1.62
C LYS A 129 2.16 0.44 2.53
N ARG A 130 2.33 1.07 3.70
CA ARG A 130 1.27 1.30 4.69
C ARG A 130 1.55 2.61 5.42
N ASP A 131 0.84 3.67 5.07
CA ASP A 131 0.99 4.99 5.67
C ASP A 131 0.08 5.09 6.90
N ARG A 132 0.63 5.57 8.03
CA ARG A 132 -0.10 5.77 9.28
C ARG A 132 0.26 7.08 9.92
N LEU A 133 -0.69 7.63 10.66
CA LEU A 133 -0.54 8.79 11.50
C LEU A 133 -0.32 8.34 12.94
N TYR A 134 0.66 8.95 13.59
CA TYR A 134 1.03 8.68 14.97
C TYR A 134 1.05 9.97 15.77
N TRP A 135 0.25 10.07 16.83
CA TRP A 135 0.30 11.14 17.82
C TRP A 135 1.00 10.63 19.06
N PHE A 136 2.05 11.30 19.50
CA PHE A 136 2.82 10.93 20.70
C PHE A 136 3.47 12.18 21.33
N ASN A 137 3.80 12.08 22.62
CA ASN A 137 4.28 13.21 23.42
C ASN A 137 5.79 13.20 23.69
N TRP A 138 6.59 12.57 22.82
CA TRP A 138 8.05 12.62 22.88
C TRP A 138 8.65 13.02 21.54
N HIS A 139 9.92 13.40 21.52
CA HIS A 139 10.63 13.67 20.27
C HIS A 139 11.02 12.37 19.57
N CYS A 140 10.82 12.30 18.28
CA CYS A 140 11.18 11.17 17.43
C CYS A 140 11.40 11.65 15.99
N ASP A 141 12.50 11.25 15.39
CA ASP A 141 12.76 11.47 13.97
C ASP A 141 12.10 10.40 13.12
N LEU A 142 11.84 10.72 11.85
CA LEU A 142 11.43 9.72 10.87
C LEU A 142 12.50 8.65 10.72
N PRO A 143 12.12 7.37 10.67
CA PRO A 143 13.10 6.32 10.42
C PRO A 143 13.78 6.52 9.07
N LYS A 144 15.08 6.27 9.02
CA LYS A 144 15.82 6.24 7.76
C LYS A 144 15.29 5.12 6.87
N ASP A 145 15.26 5.36 5.57
CA ASP A 145 14.88 4.32 4.62
C ASP A 145 15.90 3.17 4.65
N LYS A 146 15.44 2.01 5.08
CA LYS A 146 16.23 0.78 5.14
C LYS A 146 16.36 0.08 3.79
N LYS A 147 15.70 0.58 2.75
CA LYS A 147 15.72 0.02 1.38
C LYS A 147 15.38 -1.48 1.33
N ILE A 148 14.46 -1.91 2.19
CA ILE A 148 13.96 -3.29 2.20
C ILE A 148 12.96 -3.43 1.07
N PHE A 149 13.32 -4.11 0.00
CA PHE A 149 12.44 -4.38 -1.13
C PHE A 149 11.57 -5.62 -0.87
N LEU A 150 10.44 -5.70 -1.57
CA LEU A 150 9.55 -6.85 -1.43
C LEU A 150 10.24 -8.15 -1.86
N GLN A 151 11.06 -8.10 -2.92
CA GLN A 151 11.83 -9.26 -3.39
C GLN A 151 12.80 -9.80 -2.33
N ASP A 152 13.32 -8.93 -1.46
CA ASP A 152 14.29 -9.34 -0.42
C ASP A 152 13.65 -10.16 0.72
N ILE A 153 12.32 -10.14 0.82
CA ILE A 153 11.58 -10.77 1.94
C ILE A 153 10.64 -11.90 1.50
N VAL A 154 10.49 -12.15 0.21
CA VAL A 154 9.76 -13.34 -0.26
C VAL A 154 10.66 -14.54 -0.21
N GLU A 155 10.11 -15.68 0.23
CA GLU A 155 10.86 -16.93 0.38
C GLU A 155 11.14 -17.58 -0.97
N ASP A 156 10.21 -17.43 -1.92
CA ASP A 156 10.29 -18.02 -3.26
C ASP A 156 9.48 -17.18 -4.25
N GLY A 157 9.80 -17.26 -5.54
CA GLY A 157 9.12 -16.57 -6.62
C GLY A 157 9.61 -15.16 -6.89
N ALA A 158 8.94 -14.49 -7.82
CA ALA A 158 9.23 -13.13 -8.26
C ALA A 158 8.10 -12.19 -7.93
N VAL A 159 8.41 -10.93 -7.71
CA VAL A 159 7.44 -9.86 -7.49
C VAL A 159 7.60 -8.76 -8.53
N ASP A 160 6.50 -8.08 -8.83
CA ASP A 160 6.41 -7.07 -9.88
C ASP A 160 6.61 -5.63 -9.38
N ARG A 161 6.96 -5.47 -8.09
CA ARG A 161 7.10 -4.15 -7.46
C ARG A 161 8.02 -4.16 -6.24
N ASP A 162 8.58 -3.01 -5.93
CA ASP A 162 9.50 -2.82 -4.82
C ASP A 162 8.83 -2.96 -3.44
N LYS A 163 7.56 -2.57 -3.32
CA LYS A 163 6.82 -2.58 -2.05
C LYS A 163 5.44 -3.19 -2.27
N SER A 164 5.05 -4.13 -1.42
CA SER A 164 3.73 -4.74 -1.50
C SER A 164 2.60 -3.73 -1.25
N PHE A 165 1.42 -4.06 -1.74
CA PHE A 165 0.20 -3.38 -1.29
C PHE A 165 -0.02 -3.60 0.20
N CYS A 166 -0.79 -2.70 0.84
CA CYS A 166 -1.19 -2.87 2.22
C CYS A 166 -1.94 -4.18 2.40
N ILE A 167 -1.49 -5.02 3.33
CA ILE A 167 -2.19 -6.24 3.72
C ILE A 167 -3.53 -5.85 4.36
N ASP A 168 -4.61 -6.40 3.83
CA ASP A 168 -5.97 -6.20 4.33
C ASP A 168 -6.59 -7.52 4.83
N ALA A 169 -7.68 -7.41 5.59
CA ALA A 169 -8.40 -8.56 6.14
C ALA A 169 -9.01 -9.50 5.10
N ASN A 170 -8.95 -9.17 3.80
CA ASN A 170 -9.55 -9.95 2.72
C ASN A 170 -8.55 -10.86 1.98
N TYR A 171 -7.31 -11.00 2.48
CA TYR A 171 -6.32 -11.89 1.85
C TYR A 171 -6.79 -13.35 1.76
N TRP A 172 -7.61 -13.81 2.71
CA TRP A 172 -8.23 -15.15 2.70
C TRP A 172 -9.11 -15.42 1.45
N LYS A 173 -9.58 -14.38 0.76
CA LYS A 173 -10.36 -14.49 -0.49
C LYS A 173 -9.50 -14.84 -1.70
N GLY A 174 -8.20 -15.05 -1.49
CA GLY A 174 -7.24 -15.37 -2.53
C GLY A 174 -6.93 -14.22 -3.50
N GLY A 175 -5.96 -14.47 -4.34
CA GLY A 175 -5.56 -13.57 -5.41
C GLY A 175 -6.54 -13.60 -6.58
N ASN A 176 -6.97 -12.42 -7.02
CA ASN A 176 -7.72 -12.24 -8.25
C ASN A 176 -6.96 -11.22 -9.11
N LEU A 177 -6.52 -11.64 -10.29
CA LEU A 177 -5.69 -10.83 -11.19
C LEU A 177 -6.34 -9.48 -11.51
N LYS A 178 -7.68 -9.44 -11.73
CA LYS A 178 -8.40 -8.19 -11.94
C LYS A 178 -8.31 -7.25 -10.73
N SER A 179 -8.49 -7.78 -9.52
CA SER A 179 -8.35 -6.99 -8.29
C SER A 179 -6.91 -6.53 -8.07
N TYR A 180 -5.95 -7.36 -8.42
CA TYR A 180 -4.54 -7.06 -8.32
C TYR A 180 -4.13 -5.90 -9.22
N PHE A 181 -4.36 -6.02 -10.54
CA PHE A 181 -3.92 -5.02 -11.51
C PHE A 181 -4.78 -3.75 -11.55
N VAL A 182 -6.09 -3.86 -11.29
CA VAL A 182 -7.01 -2.71 -11.39
C VAL A 182 -7.20 -2.01 -10.05
N LYS A 183 -7.29 -2.77 -8.95
CA LYS A 183 -7.61 -2.22 -7.63
C LYS A 183 -6.39 -2.10 -6.71
N ASN A 184 -5.22 -2.48 -7.16
CA ASN A 184 -3.98 -2.44 -6.37
C ASN A 184 -4.13 -3.11 -4.99
N ARG A 185 -4.66 -4.33 -4.97
CA ARG A 185 -4.96 -5.06 -3.72
C ARG A 185 -4.46 -6.49 -3.78
N ARG A 186 -4.06 -7.00 -2.61
CA ARG A 186 -3.65 -8.39 -2.40
C ARG A 186 -2.45 -8.77 -3.23
N GLN A 187 -1.28 -8.32 -2.77
CA GLN A 187 0.00 -8.64 -3.40
C GLN A 187 0.11 -10.10 -3.79
N LEU A 188 0.55 -10.35 -5.00
CA LEU A 188 0.85 -11.66 -5.53
C LEU A 188 2.37 -11.86 -5.61
N VAL A 189 2.79 -13.08 -5.39
CA VAL A 189 4.13 -13.58 -5.72
C VAL A 189 3.94 -14.50 -6.90
N PHE A 190 4.76 -14.36 -7.91
CA PHE A 190 4.70 -15.10 -9.15
C PHE A 190 5.76 -16.22 -9.10
N ASP A 191 5.39 -17.40 -9.58
CA ASP A 191 6.35 -18.47 -9.77
C ASP A 191 7.33 -18.05 -10.88
N ASP A 192 8.62 -17.95 -10.57
CA ASP A 192 9.68 -17.55 -11.50
C ASP A 192 9.93 -18.57 -12.62
N HIS A 193 9.42 -19.79 -12.45
CA HIS A 193 9.43 -20.85 -13.47
C HIS A 193 8.25 -20.77 -14.44
N ARG A 194 7.29 -19.86 -14.24
CA ARG A 194 6.08 -19.71 -15.04
C ARG A 194 5.99 -18.37 -15.76
N CYS A 195 4.92 -18.22 -16.54
CA CYS A 195 4.59 -16.95 -17.19
C CYS A 195 4.21 -15.89 -16.14
N ILE A 196 4.98 -14.85 -15.99
CA ILE A 196 4.71 -13.75 -15.06
C ILE A 196 3.73 -12.81 -15.74
N GLN A 197 2.46 -12.78 -15.28
CA GLN A 197 1.47 -11.85 -15.78
C GLN A 197 1.60 -10.50 -15.06
N VAL A 198 1.86 -9.43 -15.80
CA VAL A 198 2.06 -8.06 -15.27
C VAL A 198 0.95 -7.09 -15.65
N GLY A 199 -0.01 -7.52 -16.47
CA GLY A 199 -1.10 -6.63 -16.86
C GLY A 199 -2.25 -7.35 -17.58
N ILE A 200 -3.25 -6.55 -17.95
CA ILE A 200 -4.41 -6.94 -18.75
C ILE A 200 -4.57 -5.91 -19.86
N ALA A 201 -4.48 -6.38 -21.12
CA ALA A 201 -4.69 -5.52 -22.28
C ALA A 201 -6.16 -5.14 -22.44
N ASP A 202 -6.42 -3.90 -22.83
CA ASP A 202 -7.77 -3.41 -23.15
C ASP A 202 -8.17 -3.82 -24.58
N ILE A 203 -8.54 -5.09 -24.71
CA ILE A 203 -9.01 -5.68 -25.98
C ILE A 203 -10.28 -6.52 -25.70
N LYS A 204 -11.10 -6.70 -26.75
CA LYS A 204 -12.26 -7.58 -26.67
C LYS A 204 -11.83 -9.05 -26.64
N GLY A 205 -12.50 -9.89 -25.85
CA GLY A 205 -12.29 -11.33 -25.81
C GLY A 205 -12.17 -11.91 -24.39
N TYR A 206 -11.79 -13.18 -24.31
CA TYR A 206 -11.64 -13.91 -23.05
C TYR A 206 -10.40 -13.47 -22.28
N ASP A 207 -10.40 -13.66 -20.96
CA ASP A 207 -9.31 -13.22 -20.07
C ASP A 207 -7.92 -13.76 -20.47
N VAL A 208 -7.87 -14.97 -21.01
CA VAL A 208 -6.61 -15.61 -21.45
C VAL A 208 -5.89 -14.78 -22.52
N ILE A 209 -6.63 -14.23 -23.48
CA ILE A 209 -6.01 -13.44 -24.56
C ILE A 209 -5.67 -12.00 -24.19
N LYS A 210 -6.17 -11.55 -23.04
CA LYS A 210 -5.89 -10.20 -22.50
C LYS A 210 -4.63 -10.15 -21.65
N ARG A 211 -4.05 -11.27 -21.28
CA ARG A 211 -2.91 -11.31 -20.37
C ARG A 211 -1.67 -10.68 -20.99
N VAL A 212 -1.06 -9.76 -20.26
CA VAL A 212 0.24 -9.15 -20.57
C VAL A 212 1.28 -9.78 -19.66
N TYR A 213 2.39 -10.21 -20.22
CA TYR A 213 3.43 -10.96 -19.49
C TYR A 213 4.67 -10.12 -19.30
N ALA A 214 5.39 -10.38 -18.20
CA ALA A 214 6.71 -9.83 -17.98
C ALA A 214 7.72 -10.51 -18.91
N ARG A 215 8.72 -9.76 -19.30
CA ARG A 215 9.79 -10.25 -20.16
C ARG A 215 10.67 -11.29 -19.47
N GLU A 216 10.81 -11.17 -18.15
CA GLU A 216 11.68 -12.00 -17.32
C GLU A 216 11.11 -13.41 -17.07
N GLY A 217 9.80 -13.60 -17.29
CA GLY A 217 9.14 -14.90 -17.16
C GLY A 217 9.23 -15.76 -18.42
N LYS A 218 8.80 -17.00 -18.32
CA LYS A 218 8.61 -17.87 -19.49
C LYS A 218 7.42 -17.38 -20.31
N ALA A 219 7.50 -17.46 -21.63
CA ALA A 219 6.36 -17.22 -22.50
C ALA A 219 5.32 -18.33 -22.33
N PRO A 220 4.00 -18.01 -22.41
CA PRO A 220 3.00 -19.06 -22.54
C PRO A 220 3.22 -19.89 -23.81
N THR A 221 2.65 -21.08 -23.85
CA THR A 221 2.74 -21.96 -25.02
C THR A 221 2.34 -21.21 -26.27
N LEU A 222 3.24 -21.14 -27.24
CA LEU A 222 2.97 -20.57 -28.55
C LEU A 222 1.99 -21.48 -29.27
N THR A 223 0.82 -20.99 -29.56
CA THR A 223 -0.14 -21.66 -30.45
C THR A 223 0.17 -21.33 -31.89
N THR A 224 -0.50 -21.96 -32.85
CA THR A 224 -0.36 -21.72 -34.28
C THR A 224 -0.73 -20.31 -34.74
N MET A 225 -1.07 -19.40 -33.80
CA MET A 225 -1.32 -17.97 -34.01
C MET A 225 -2.26 -17.62 -35.15
N GLN A 226 -3.29 -18.40 -35.36
CA GLN A 226 -4.27 -18.22 -36.44
C GLN A 226 -5.27 -17.09 -36.17
N GLY A 227 -4.82 -15.97 -35.61
CA GLY A 227 -5.66 -14.80 -35.29
C GLY A 227 -6.31 -14.85 -33.91
N GLY A 228 -7.22 -13.92 -33.65
CA GLY A 228 -7.98 -13.84 -32.38
C GLY A 228 -7.17 -13.34 -31.18
N HIS A 229 -6.12 -12.58 -31.39
CA HIS A 229 -5.28 -11.96 -30.32
C HIS A 229 -4.60 -12.97 -29.39
N ARG A 230 -4.22 -14.15 -29.91
CA ARG A 230 -3.60 -15.25 -29.14
C ARG A 230 -2.10 -15.08 -28.89
N GLU A 231 -1.50 -14.07 -29.48
CA GLU A 231 -0.08 -13.75 -29.32
C GLU A 231 0.22 -13.39 -27.85
N PRO A 232 1.32 -13.90 -27.27
CA PRO A 232 1.80 -13.41 -25.98
C PRO A 232 2.06 -11.91 -26.03
N LYS A 233 1.51 -11.16 -25.07
CA LYS A 233 1.65 -9.71 -25.00
C LYS A 233 2.67 -9.35 -23.94
N VAL A 234 3.52 -8.39 -24.26
CA VAL A 234 4.47 -7.77 -23.34
C VAL A 234 4.20 -6.26 -23.28
N VAL A 235 4.69 -5.63 -22.22
CA VAL A 235 4.57 -4.16 -22.12
C VAL A 235 5.43 -3.52 -23.19
N CYS A 236 4.80 -2.81 -24.11
CA CYS A 236 5.45 -2.10 -25.18
C CYS A 236 5.24 -0.61 -25.06
N GLY A 237 6.22 0.16 -25.48
CA GLY A 237 6.15 1.60 -25.63
C GLY A 237 6.60 2.03 -27.01
N GLN A 238 6.29 3.26 -27.36
CA GLN A 238 6.76 3.90 -28.57
C GLN A 238 7.45 5.21 -28.21
N MET A 239 8.60 5.47 -28.80
CA MET A 239 9.22 6.79 -28.72
C MET A 239 8.43 7.75 -29.62
N VAL A 240 7.85 8.77 -29.03
CA VAL A 240 7.05 9.76 -29.76
C VAL A 240 7.51 11.17 -29.45
N GLY A 241 7.52 12.01 -30.45
CA GLY A 241 7.70 13.45 -30.28
C GLY A 241 6.39 14.08 -29.82
N ARG A 242 6.41 14.82 -28.72
CA ARG A 242 5.25 15.56 -28.20
C ARG A 242 5.62 17.00 -27.91
N LYS A 243 4.70 17.89 -28.19
CA LYS A 243 4.75 19.28 -27.73
C LYS A 243 3.82 19.42 -26.53
N ILE A 244 4.37 19.73 -25.38
CA ILE A 244 3.61 19.87 -24.13
C ILE A 244 3.63 21.33 -23.71
N ASN A 245 2.46 21.90 -23.53
CA ASN A 245 2.31 23.26 -23.05
C ASN A 245 2.83 23.37 -21.60
N PRO A 246 3.89 24.18 -21.35
CA PRO A 246 4.52 24.24 -20.02
C PRO A 246 3.62 24.84 -18.94
N LYS A 247 2.59 25.60 -19.33
CA LYS A 247 1.64 26.22 -18.39
C LYS A 247 0.51 25.27 -17.97
N THR A 248 0.05 24.43 -18.90
CA THR A 248 -1.13 23.58 -18.68
C THR A 248 -0.78 22.09 -18.50
N GLY A 249 0.45 21.69 -18.84
CA GLY A 249 0.87 20.29 -18.86
C GLY A 249 0.17 19.42 -19.93
N LYS A 250 -0.66 20.03 -20.79
CA LYS A 250 -1.43 19.31 -21.82
C LYS A 250 -0.69 19.29 -23.14
N ARG A 251 -1.02 18.28 -23.94
CA ARG A 251 -0.52 18.15 -25.32
C ARG A 251 -1.02 19.31 -26.21
N ASP A 252 -0.10 19.89 -26.97
CA ASP A 252 -0.34 21.04 -27.87
C ASP A 252 0.57 20.94 -29.11
N ASP A 253 0.37 19.85 -29.88
CA ASP A 253 1.23 19.52 -31.02
C ASP A 253 1.19 20.54 -32.14
N TYR A 254 0.15 21.35 -32.22
CA TYR A 254 -0.03 22.37 -33.27
C TYR A 254 0.65 23.71 -32.95
N ASN A 255 1.13 23.89 -31.71
CA ASN A 255 1.77 25.15 -31.33
C ASN A 255 3.22 25.22 -31.85
N PRO A 256 3.54 26.16 -32.77
CA PRO A 256 4.88 26.24 -33.34
C PRO A 256 5.96 26.68 -32.35
N ASN A 257 5.56 27.36 -31.27
CA ASN A 257 6.48 27.92 -30.27
C ASN A 257 6.92 26.90 -29.21
N ILE A 258 6.38 25.69 -29.20
CA ILE A 258 6.74 24.64 -28.24
C ILE A 258 7.68 23.65 -28.92
N LYS A 259 8.84 23.41 -28.29
CA LYS A 259 9.79 22.38 -28.76
C LYS A 259 9.19 20.99 -28.60
N THR A 260 9.46 20.13 -29.60
CA THR A 260 9.10 18.72 -29.52
C THR A 260 10.05 18.01 -28.54
N GLU A 261 9.47 17.36 -27.52
CA GLU A 261 10.19 16.49 -26.60
C GLU A 261 9.94 15.03 -26.96
N GLN A 262 11.01 14.23 -26.95
CA GLN A 262 10.90 12.78 -27.12
C GLN A 262 10.41 12.16 -25.82
N ARG A 263 9.33 11.38 -25.91
CA ARG A 263 8.74 10.68 -24.75
C ARG A 263 8.42 9.24 -25.10
N ILE A 264 8.48 8.36 -24.08
CA ILE A 264 8.01 6.99 -24.21
C ILE A 264 6.53 6.98 -23.84
N GLU A 265 5.68 6.61 -24.78
CA GLU A 265 4.26 6.37 -24.53
C GLU A 265 4.00 4.86 -24.51
N LEU A 266 3.42 4.36 -23.40
CA LEU A 266 3.03 2.97 -23.27
C LEU A 266 1.81 2.71 -24.15
N LYS A 267 1.82 1.57 -24.86
CA LYS A 267 0.69 1.11 -25.64
C LYS A 267 -0.21 0.23 -24.77
N GLY A 268 -1.38 0.73 -24.44
CA GLY A 268 -2.36 0.03 -23.59
C GLY A 268 -2.98 -1.22 -24.22
N ASP A 269 -2.87 -1.37 -25.54
CA ASP A 269 -3.35 -2.54 -26.27
C ASP A 269 -2.36 -3.72 -26.29
N GLY A 270 -1.17 -3.53 -25.70
CA GLY A 270 -0.11 -4.55 -25.68
C GLY A 270 0.47 -4.90 -27.06
N LYS A 271 0.27 -4.04 -28.06
CA LYS A 271 0.80 -4.22 -29.41
C LYS A 271 1.89 -3.21 -29.71
N THR A 272 2.87 -3.59 -30.48
CA THR A 272 3.82 -2.65 -31.07
C THR A 272 3.16 -1.85 -32.21
N GLY A 273 3.70 -0.68 -32.53
CA GLY A 273 3.41 -0.04 -33.83
C GLY A 273 3.97 -0.87 -34.98
N ALA A 274 3.71 -0.43 -36.21
CA ALA A 274 4.34 -1.04 -37.37
C ALA A 274 5.87 -0.99 -37.21
N LEU A 275 6.55 -2.09 -37.49
CA LEU A 275 8.01 -2.13 -37.51
C LEU A 275 8.48 -1.32 -38.75
N THR A 276 9.05 -0.18 -38.46
CA THR A 276 9.66 0.67 -39.46
C THR A 276 11.16 0.42 -39.50
N THR A 277 11.82 0.94 -40.52
CA THR A 277 13.29 0.92 -40.63
C THR A 277 13.98 1.77 -39.57
N VAL A 278 13.21 2.58 -38.83
CA VAL A 278 13.70 3.41 -37.73
C VAL A 278 13.66 2.61 -36.43
N GLN A 279 14.80 2.11 -35.98
CA GLN A 279 14.96 1.20 -34.84
C GLN A 279 14.44 1.75 -33.49
N LYS A 280 14.23 3.05 -33.36
CA LYS A 280 13.84 3.71 -32.08
C LYS A 280 12.34 3.85 -31.86
N ASP A 281 11.50 3.46 -32.83
CA ASP A 281 10.08 3.77 -32.78
C ASP A 281 9.28 2.78 -31.92
N ASN A 282 9.76 1.55 -31.76
CA ASN A 282 9.11 0.53 -30.93
C ASN A 282 10.06 0.03 -29.85
N LEU A 283 9.58 0.05 -28.62
CA LEU A 283 10.37 -0.26 -27.43
C LEU A 283 9.68 -1.32 -26.59
N VAL A 284 10.46 -2.24 -26.04
CA VAL A 284 10.03 -3.02 -24.87
C VAL A 284 10.41 -2.20 -23.63
N VAL A 285 9.41 -1.87 -22.83
CA VAL A 285 9.59 -1.05 -21.63
C VAL A 285 9.68 -1.97 -20.43
N THR A 286 10.71 -1.80 -19.63
CA THR A 286 10.90 -2.48 -18.33
C THR A 286 10.99 -1.42 -17.24
N ASP A 287 10.81 -1.81 -15.98
CA ASP A 287 10.84 -0.89 -14.84
C ASP A 287 12.16 -0.14 -14.66
N LYS A 288 13.25 -0.65 -15.23
CA LYS A 288 14.60 -0.09 -15.04
C LYS A 288 15.21 0.50 -16.31
N TYR A 289 14.88 -0.03 -17.49
CA TYR A 289 15.39 0.46 -18.78
C TYR A 289 14.50 -0.02 -19.94
N TRP A 290 14.72 0.57 -21.08
CA TRP A 290 14.06 0.22 -22.34
C TRP A 290 15.11 -0.20 -23.38
N ARG A 291 14.71 -1.01 -24.34
CA ARG A 291 15.50 -1.29 -25.53
C ARG A 291 14.64 -1.26 -26.78
N ALA A 292 15.24 -0.88 -27.90
CA ALA A 292 14.58 -0.95 -29.20
C ALA A 292 14.33 -2.41 -29.61
N LEU A 293 13.16 -2.66 -30.20
CA LEU A 293 12.90 -3.90 -30.91
C LEU A 293 13.63 -3.85 -32.26
N THR A 294 14.53 -4.80 -32.48
CA THR A 294 15.19 -4.98 -33.78
C THR A 294 14.49 -6.10 -34.55
N PRO A 295 14.24 -5.92 -35.86
CA PRO A 295 13.85 -7.06 -36.70
C PRO A 295 14.94 -8.13 -36.63
N ARG A 296 14.54 -9.39 -36.54
CA ARG A 296 15.46 -10.52 -36.77
C ARG A 296 15.59 -10.77 -38.26
#